data_b5fc6d77459931f273dadd434551eab4
#
_entry.id   b5fc6d77459931f273dadd434551eab4
#
_cell.length_a   1.000
_cell.length_b   1.000
_cell.length_c   1.000
_cell.angle_alpha   90.00
_cell.angle_beta   90.00
_cell.angle_gamma   90.00
#
_symmetry.space_group_name_H-M   'P 1'
#
loop_
_entity.id
_entity.type
_entity.pdbx_description
1 polymer ?
#
loop_
_entity_poly.entity_id
_entity_poly.type
_entity_poly.pdbx_seq_one_letter_code
_entity_poly.pdbx_strand_id
1 'polypeptide(L)'
;MRKDIEIHINTGDIIIEPQNTAKLRPFSWVENDSGLTRYIYGEIRLPGAISEASVKNDGIYLTIPYTPEYKEFYIRIRRVFNDEISSFVQNPVDGSEWFLAKAGLYGSEMKNVYASRLLLISEDRFFIRLNKGFAAVYSGNESDVNIIPAQRQNANLLLKCLPTNNYRYPLTGVGLIRWVNSNVHYTELSAVLQREFENDGMSVENASFDLESKGLQLGLKQYTTD
;
A
#
# COMPACT_ATOMS: atom_id res chain seq x y z
N MET A 1 11.49 -6.08 15.90
CA MET A 1 11.11 -7.20 15.01
C MET A 1 11.04 -6.69 13.58
N ARG A 2 11.80 -7.29 12.66
CA ARG A 2 11.77 -6.93 11.23
C ARG A 2 10.41 -7.28 10.64
N LYS A 3 9.90 -6.41 9.76
CA LYS A 3 8.66 -6.61 9.01
C LYS A 3 8.96 -6.59 7.52
N ASP A 4 8.22 -7.33 6.74
CA ASP A 4 8.35 -7.41 5.30
C ASP A 4 6.98 -7.61 4.64
N ILE A 5 6.92 -7.36 3.34
CA ILE A 5 5.73 -7.63 2.53
C ILE A 5 5.54 -9.14 2.41
N GLU A 6 4.32 -9.61 2.62
CA GLU A 6 4.00 -11.02 2.46
C GLU A 6 4.11 -11.45 1.00
N ILE A 7 4.87 -12.53 0.74
CA ILE A 7 5.00 -13.15 -0.57
C ILE A 7 4.50 -14.59 -0.54
N HIS A 8 4.01 -15.04 -1.68
CA HIS A 8 3.65 -16.44 -1.86
C HIS A 8 4.92 -17.30 -1.92
N ILE A 9 5.08 -18.19 -0.96
CA ILE A 9 6.35 -18.87 -0.68
C ILE A 9 6.85 -19.79 -1.80
N ASN A 10 5.97 -20.20 -2.71
CA ASN A 10 6.34 -21.08 -3.83
C ASN A 10 6.58 -20.32 -5.13
N THR A 11 5.87 -19.22 -5.37
CA THR A 11 5.97 -18.46 -6.61
C THR A 11 6.81 -17.19 -6.46
N GLY A 12 6.94 -16.67 -5.24
CA GLY A 12 7.60 -15.39 -4.98
C GLY A 12 6.74 -14.16 -5.28
N ASP A 13 5.48 -14.37 -5.69
CA ASP A 13 4.57 -13.28 -6.00
C ASP A 13 4.13 -12.55 -4.72
N ILE A 14 3.96 -11.24 -4.80
CA ILE A 14 3.39 -10.45 -3.71
C ILE A 14 1.93 -10.86 -3.51
N ILE A 15 1.55 -11.17 -2.29
CA ILE A 15 0.16 -11.43 -1.93
C ILE A 15 -0.54 -10.08 -1.79
N ILE A 16 -1.48 -9.81 -2.69
CA ILE A 16 -2.31 -8.62 -2.69
C ILE A 16 -3.71 -9.03 -2.29
N GLU A 17 -4.19 -8.54 -1.15
CA GLU A 17 -5.58 -8.68 -0.78
C GLU A 17 -6.31 -7.38 -1.16
N PRO A 18 -7.28 -7.42 -2.07
CA PRO A 18 -8.09 -6.27 -2.39
C PRO A 18 -9.04 -5.97 -1.23
N GLN A 19 -8.58 -5.25 -0.23
CA GLN A 19 -9.40 -4.79 0.92
C GLN A 19 -10.03 -3.43 0.62
N ASN A 20 -10.70 -3.29 -0.48
CA ASN A 20 -11.34 -2.03 -0.84
C ASN A 20 -12.66 -1.85 -0.08
N THR A 21 -12.59 -1.77 1.25
CA THR A 21 -13.71 -1.55 2.16
C THR A 21 -14.08 -0.07 2.31
N ALA A 22 -13.28 0.84 1.75
CA ALA A 22 -13.52 2.27 1.83
C ALA A 22 -14.84 2.66 1.17
N LYS A 23 -15.68 3.39 1.91
CA LYS A 23 -16.95 3.88 1.40
C LYS A 23 -16.71 4.97 0.35
N LEU A 24 -16.99 4.66 -0.91
CA LEU A 24 -16.93 5.63 -1.99
C LEU A 24 -17.99 6.70 -1.84
N ARG A 25 -17.61 7.96 -2.02
CA ARG A 25 -18.50 9.10 -1.97
C ARG A 25 -18.87 9.57 -3.37
N PRO A 26 -20.08 10.07 -3.56
CA PRO A 26 -20.49 10.60 -4.85
C PRO A 26 -19.75 11.90 -5.18
N PHE A 27 -19.33 12.00 -6.43
CA PHE A 27 -18.75 13.19 -7.05
C PHE A 27 -19.60 13.57 -8.27
N SER A 28 -19.77 14.83 -8.49
CA SER A 28 -20.43 15.34 -9.70
C SER A 28 -19.70 16.55 -10.26
N TRP A 29 -19.55 16.59 -11.58
CA TRP A 29 -19.16 17.82 -12.25
C TRP A 29 -20.30 18.83 -12.15
N VAL A 30 -19.97 20.07 -11.82
CA VAL A 30 -20.94 21.15 -11.62
C VAL A 30 -20.59 22.33 -12.51
N GLU A 31 -21.60 22.97 -13.04
CA GLU A 31 -21.43 24.24 -13.73
C GLU A 31 -21.09 25.33 -12.70
N ASN A 32 -20.17 26.21 -13.05
CA ASN A 32 -19.85 27.38 -12.25
C ASN A 32 -20.11 28.64 -13.06
N ASP A 33 -20.95 29.49 -12.54
CA ASP A 33 -21.34 30.75 -13.16
C ASP A 33 -20.23 31.82 -13.21
N SER A 34 -19.03 31.48 -12.75
CA SER A 34 -17.87 32.41 -12.74
C SER A 34 -17.38 32.85 -14.11
N GLY A 35 -17.89 32.26 -15.20
CA GLY A 35 -17.50 32.58 -16.57
C GLY A 35 -16.06 32.19 -16.95
N LEU A 36 -15.32 31.59 -16.01
CA LEU A 36 -13.93 31.16 -16.24
C LEU A 36 -13.91 29.83 -17.01
N THR A 37 -13.74 29.90 -18.31
CA THR A 37 -13.73 28.74 -19.21
C THR A 37 -12.47 27.88 -19.09
N ARG A 38 -11.44 28.35 -18.36
CA ARG A 38 -10.16 27.64 -18.18
C ARG A 38 -10.26 26.45 -17.23
N TYR A 39 -11.20 26.48 -16.31
CA TYR A 39 -11.37 25.47 -15.26
C TYR A 39 -12.72 24.78 -15.38
N ILE A 40 -12.79 23.55 -14.90
CA ILE A 40 -14.06 22.89 -14.58
C ILE A 40 -14.14 22.65 -13.09
N TYR A 41 -15.34 22.37 -12.61
CA TYR A 41 -15.63 22.35 -11.19
C TYR A 41 -16.31 21.05 -10.80
N GLY A 42 -15.94 20.50 -9.65
CA GLY A 42 -16.50 19.28 -9.12
C GLY A 42 -16.99 19.43 -7.69
N GLU A 43 -18.03 18.73 -7.34
CA GLU A 43 -18.60 18.72 -6.00
C GLU A 43 -18.61 17.32 -5.42
N ILE A 44 -18.08 17.20 -4.19
CA ILE A 44 -18.16 15.99 -3.37
C ILE A 44 -19.27 16.20 -2.33
N ARG A 45 -20.21 15.25 -2.26
CA ARG A 45 -21.27 15.30 -1.24
C ARG A 45 -20.98 14.35 -0.11
N LEU A 46 -20.93 14.88 1.11
CA LEU A 46 -20.72 14.13 2.34
C LEU A 46 -21.90 14.26 3.28
N PRO A 47 -22.22 13.22 4.06
CA PRO A 47 -23.13 13.34 5.19
C PRO A 47 -22.61 14.37 6.20
N GLY A 48 -23.51 15.19 6.76
CA GLY A 48 -23.19 16.21 7.75
C GLY A 48 -22.54 15.67 9.03
N ALA A 49 -22.77 14.38 9.33
CA ALA A 49 -22.13 13.68 10.45
C ALA A 49 -20.59 13.58 10.32
N ILE A 50 -20.06 13.69 9.09
CA ILE A 50 -18.61 13.69 8.87
C ILE A 50 -18.07 15.07 9.24
N SER A 51 -17.16 15.13 10.20
CA SER A 51 -16.59 16.38 10.64
C SER A 51 -15.60 16.94 9.60
N GLU A 52 -15.44 18.25 9.56
CA GLU A 52 -14.44 18.88 8.70
C GLU A 52 -13.01 18.46 9.04
N ALA A 53 -12.75 18.21 10.32
CA ALA A 53 -11.45 17.71 10.79
C ALA A 53 -11.15 16.33 10.23
N SER A 54 -12.13 15.42 10.20
CA SER A 54 -11.97 14.08 9.59
C SER A 54 -11.68 14.19 8.09
N VAL A 55 -12.40 15.06 7.37
CA VAL A 55 -12.13 15.29 5.94
C VAL A 55 -10.69 15.75 5.68
N LYS A 56 -10.16 16.65 6.52
CA LYS A 56 -8.80 17.17 6.40
C LYS A 56 -7.74 16.14 6.78
N ASN A 57 -8.00 15.30 7.78
CA ASN A 57 -7.01 14.36 8.31
C ASN A 57 -7.04 13.01 7.58
N ASP A 58 -8.22 12.45 7.37
CA ASP A 58 -8.40 11.07 6.89
C ASP A 58 -8.53 11.01 5.35
N GLY A 59 -8.93 12.13 4.72
CA GLY A 59 -9.22 12.17 3.29
C GLY A 59 -10.55 11.51 2.91
N ILE A 60 -10.80 11.41 1.61
CA ILE A 60 -12.09 10.93 1.06
C ILE A 60 -11.84 10.00 -0.11
N TYR A 61 -12.46 8.83 -0.08
CA TYR A 61 -12.55 7.92 -1.23
C TYR A 61 -13.79 8.24 -2.06
N LEU A 62 -13.64 8.34 -3.36
CA LEU A 62 -14.73 8.72 -4.27
C LEU A 62 -14.55 8.13 -5.67
N THR A 63 -15.63 8.14 -6.41
CA THR A 63 -15.64 7.83 -7.84
C THR A 63 -15.79 9.12 -8.63
N ILE A 64 -14.82 9.47 -9.48
CA ILE A 64 -14.90 10.63 -10.37
C ILE A 64 -15.31 10.16 -11.76
N PRO A 65 -16.45 10.60 -12.28
CA PRO A 65 -16.87 10.27 -13.65
C PRO A 65 -15.90 10.86 -14.67
N TYR A 66 -15.56 10.08 -15.67
CA TYR A 66 -14.70 10.54 -16.76
C TYR A 66 -15.27 11.77 -17.46
N THR A 67 -14.40 12.70 -17.79
CA THR A 67 -14.70 13.83 -18.68
C THR A 67 -13.58 14.01 -19.71
N PRO A 68 -13.90 14.26 -20.99
CA PRO A 68 -12.91 14.53 -22.01
C PRO A 68 -12.27 15.92 -21.91
N GLU A 69 -12.73 16.76 -20.98
CA GLU A 69 -12.27 18.13 -20.84
C GLU A 69 -10.79 18.21 -20.43
N TYR A 70 -9.97 18.76 -21.32
CA TYR A 70 -8.56 19.02 -21.05
C TYR A 70 -8.39 20.36 -20.33
N LYS A 71 -8.94 20.41 -19.11
CA LYS A 71 -8.92 21.59 -18.22
C LYS A 71 -8.49 21.18 -16.83
N GLU A 72 -7.80 22.07 -16.13
CA GLU A 72 -7.57 21.97 -14.70
C GLU A 72 -8.91 22.08 -13.98
N PHE A 73 -9.03 21.57 -12.77
CA PHE A 73 -10.30 21.58 -12.06
C PHE A 73 -10.16 21.92 -10.59
N TYR A 74 -11.23 22.52 -10.09
CA TYR A 74 -11.44 22.78 -8.67
C TYR A 74 -12.45 21.80 -8.09
N ILE A 75 -12.26 21.47 -6.82
CA ILE A 75 -13.16 20.60 -6.06
C ILE A 75 -13.70 21.38 -4.87
N ARG A 76 -15.00 21.27 -4.62
CA ARG A 76 -15.59 21.67 -3.35
C ARG A 76 -16.19 20.49 -2.62
N ILE A 77 -16.26 20.59 -1.29
CA ILE A 77 -16.79 19.54 -0.43
C ILE A 77 -18.00 20.09 0.29
N ARG A 78 -19.16 19.56 -0.06
CA ARG A 78 -20.46 19.94 0.52
C ARG A 78 -20.86 18.90 1.57
N ARG A 79 -21.08 19.35 2.79
CA ARG A 79 -21.61 18.56 3.89
C ARG A 79 -23.11 18.79 3.99
N VAL A 80 -23.91 17.73 3.85
CA VAL A 80 -25.37 17.79 3.85
C VAL A 80 -25.87 17.24 5.19
N PHE A 81 -26.54 18.06 5.96
CA PHE A 81 -27.09 17.68 7.27
C PHE A 81 -28.53 17.17 7.16
N ASN A 82 -29.32 17.85 6.33
CA ASN A 82 -30.66 17.48 5.90
C ASN A 82 -30.94 18.16 4.54
N ASP A 83 -32.11 17.97 3.95
CA ASP A 83 -32.40 18.43 2.59
C ASP A 83 -32.27 19.97 2.40
N GLU A 84 -32.36 20.74 3.46
CA GLU A 84 -32.31 22.21 3.41
C GLU A 84 -30.97 22.78 3.94
N ILE A 85 -30.27 22.06 4.82
CA ILE A 85 -29.10 22.60 5.49
C ILE A 85 -27.83 21.89 4.96
N SER A 86 -26.95 22.70 4.37
CA SER A 86 -25.62 22.24 3.94
C SER A 86 -24.57 23.27 4.28
N SER A 87 -23.34 22.81 4.45
CA SER A 87 -22.16 23.66 4.64
C SER A 87 -21.03 23.19 3.72
N PHE A 88 -20.15 24.10 3.36
CA PHE A 88 -18.97 23.80 2.59
C PHE A 88 -17.73 23.81 3.48
N VAL A 89 -16.78 22.93 3.15
CA VAL A 89 -15.46 22.96 3.78
C VAL A 89 -14.70 24.17 3.22
N GLN A 90 -14.19 25.01 4.11
CA GLN A 90 -13.49 26.24 3.73
C GLN A 90 -12.00 25.98 3.46
N ASN A 91 -11.50 26.58 2.39
CA ASN A 91 -10.09 26.61 2.06
C ASN A 91 -9.36 27.56 3.04
N PRO A 92 -8.39 27.07 3.81
CA PRO A 92 -7.73 27.90 4.84
C PRO A 92 -6.81 28.98 4.27
N VAL A 93 -6.53 28.98 2.96
CA VAL A 93 -5.62 29.95 2.34
C VAL A 93 -6.34 31.19 1.86
N ASP A 94 -7.50 31.03 1.21
CA ASP A 94 -8.23 32.13 0.58
C ASP A 94 -9.68 32.29 1.11
N GLY A 95 -10.12 31.42 2.02
CA GLY A 95 -11.47 31.40 2.56
C GLY A 95 -12.54 30.98 1.56
N SER A 96 -12.17 30.54 0.37
CA SER A 96 -13.13 30.05 -0.62
C SER A 96 -13.60 28.61 -0.29
N GLU A 97 -14.60 28.15 -1.02
CA GLU A 97 -15.08 26.77 -0.94
C GLU A 97 -14.34 25.83 -1.90
N TRP A 98 -13.37 26.38 -2.66
CA TRP A 98 -12.76 25.70 -3.77
C TRP A 98 -11.30 25.33 -3.51
N PHE A 99 -10.94 24.11 -3.87
CA PHE A 99 -9.60 23.57 -3.76
C PHE A 99 -9.11 23.15 -5.15
N LEU A 100 -8.00 23.74 -5.61
CA LEU A 100 -7.40 23.32 -6.89
C LEU A 100 -6.91 21.88 -6.79
N ALA A 101 -7.27 21.04 -7.74
CA ALA A 101 -6.82 19.66 -7.78
C ALA A 101 -5.37 19.55 -8.24
N LYS A 102 -4.56 18.83 -7.45
CA LYS A 102 -3.16 18.55 -7.76
C LYS A 102 -2.88 17.06 -7.60
N ALA A 103 -1.98 16.54 -8.42
CA ALA A 103 -1.48 15.18 -8.30
C ALA A 103 0.04 15.14 -8.44
N GLY A 104 0.65 14.12 -7.87
CA GLY A 104 2.09 13.88 -7.96
C GLY A 104 2.40 12.42 -7.66
N LEU A 105 3.50 11.94 -8.20
CA LEU A 105 4.05 10.64 -7.81
C LEU A 105 4.65 10.76 -6.39
N TYR A 106 4.73 9.65 -5.70
CA TYR A 106 5.26 9.58 -4.33
C TYR A 106 6.63 10.29 -4.23
N GLY A 107 6.72 11.31 -3.35
CA GLY A 107 7.95 12.08 -3.16
C GLY A 107 8.23 13.16 -4.21
N SER A 108 7.37 13.33 -5.23
CA SER A 108 7.49 14.39 -6.22
C SER A 108 6.65 15.62 -5.86
N GLU A 109 6.99 16.74 -6.49
CA GLU A 109 6.22 17.98 -6.36
C GLU A 109 4.79 17.80 -6.90
N MET A 110 3.80 18.29 -6.15
CA MET A 110 2.40 18.28 -6.57
C MET A 110 2.18 19.27 -7.71
N LYS A 111 1.69 18.79 -8.86
CA LYS A 111 1.37 19.60 -10.05
C LYS A 111 -0.12 19.63 -10.30
N ASN A 112 -0.59 20.70 -10.93
CA ASN A 112 -1.99 20.80 -11.35
C ASN A 112 -2.35 19.62 -12.27
N VAL A 113 -3.49 19.03 -12.07
CA VAL A 113 -3.97 17.89 -12.84
C VAL A 113 -5.12 18.32 -13.75
N TYR A 114 -5.11 17.79 -14.98
CA TYR A 114 -6.20 17.97 -15.93
C TYR A 114 -7.25 16.88 -15.76
N ALA A 115 -8.52 17.24 -15.84
CA ALA A 115 -9.62 16.31 -15.58
C ALA A 115 -9.60 15.09 -16.52
N SER A 116 -9.33 15.27 -17.82
CA SER A 116 -9.20 14.16 -18.77
C SER A 116 -8.00 13.24 -18.52
N ARG A 117 -7.01 13.68 -17.72
CA ARG A 117 -5.83 12.89 -17.35
C ARG A 117 -5.98 12.12 -16.05
N LEU A 118 -7.11 12.21 -15.39
CA LEU A 118 -7.39 11.43 -14.18
C LEU A 118 -7.27 9.91 -14.44
N LEU A 119 -7.58 9.44 -15.64
CA LEU A 119 -7.39 8.04 -16.05
C LEU A 119 -5.93 7.54 -15.95
N LEU A 120 -4.95 8.44 -15.97
CA LEU A 120 -3.54 8.08 -15.75
C LEU A 120 -3.21 7.81 -14.27
N ILE A 121 -4.09 8.24 -13.37
CA ILE A 121 -3.94 8.04 -11.92
C ILE A 121 -4.72 6.79 -11.49
N SER A 122 -5.97 6.66 -11.93
CA SER A 122 -6.86 5.56 -11.63
C SER A 122 -8.00 5.48 -12.65
N GLU A 123 -8.62 4.33 -12.82
CA GLU A 123 -9.74 4.15 -13.76
C GLU A 123 -11.00 4.84 -13.27
N ASP A 124 -11.42 4.57 -12.03
CA ASP A 124 -12.69 5.07 -11.49
C ASP A 124 -12.60 5.51 -10.02
N ARG A 125 -11.66 4.97 -9.25
CA ARG A 125 -11.55 5.20 -7.81
C ARG A 125 -10.41 6.14 -7.50
N PHE A 126 -10.72 7.18 -6.72
CA PHE A 126 -9.76 8.20 -6.32
C PHE A 126 -9.79 8.41 -4.82
N PHE A 127 -8.63 8.74 -4.28
CA PHE A 127 -8.48 9.19 -2.91
C PHE A 127 -8.07 10.66 -2.93
N ILE A 128 -8.84 11.51 -2.24
CA ILE A 128 -8.54 12.94 -2.14
C ILE A 128 -8.20 13.29 -0.71
N ARG A 129 -7.10 14.02 -0.54
CA ARG A 129 -6.70 14.60 0.72
C ARG A 129 -6.53 16.11 0.59
N LEU A 130 -7.12 16.86 1.51
CA LEU A 130 -6.93 18.31 1.55
C LEU A 130 -5.55 18.64 2.14
N ASN A 131 -4.79 19.50 1.48
CA ASN A 131 -3.48 19.91 1.89
C ASN A 131 -3.30 21.41 1.61
N LYS A 132 -3.15 22.25 2.66
CA LYS A 132 -2.79 23.68 2.59
C LYS A 132 -3.37 24.45 1.39
N GLY A 133 -4.68 24.32 1.16
CA GLY A 133 -5.37 25.09 0.12
C GLY A 133 -5.51 24.41 -1.25
N PHE A 134 -5.11 23.17 -1.40
CA PHE A 134 -5.37 22.37 -2.59
C PHE A 134 -5.89 20.96 -2.23
N ALA A 135 -6.49 20.30 -3.20
CA ALA A 135 -6.93 18.91 -3.09
C ALA A 135 -5.90 18.00 -3.77
N ALA A 136 -5.18 17.22 -2.98
CA ALA A 136 -4.26 16.21 -3.48
C ALA A 136 -5.04 14.98 -3.94
N VAL A 137 -4.89 14.60 -5.21
CA VAL A 137 -5.59 13.48 -5.85
C VAL A 137 -4.62 12.31 -6.00
N TYR A 138 -5.00 11.16 -5.49
CA TYR A 138 -4.27 9.90 -5.57
C TYR A 138 -5.14 8.80 -6.19
N SER A 139 -4.52 7.70 -6.58
CA SER A 139 -5.27 6.48 -6.87
C SER A 139 -6.03 6.03 -5.63
N GLY A 140 -7.30 5.72 -5.78
CA GLY A 140 -8.13 5.12 -4.73
C GLY A 140 -8.10 3.59 -4.76
N ASN A 141 -7.32 3.00 -5.64
CA ASN A 141 -7.07 1.57 -5.63
C ASN A 141 -6.04 1.28 -4.55
N GLU A 142 -6.51 0.84 -3.40
CA GLU A 142 -5.64 0.31 -2.36
C GLU A 142 -5.25 -1.11 -2.76
N SER A 143 -4.01 -1.26 -3.17
CA SER A 143 -3.37 -2.56 -3.15
C SER A 143 -2.85 -2.78 -1.73
N ASP A 144 -3.63 -3.44 -0.91
CA ASP A 144 -3.20 -3.79 0.43
C ASP A 144 -2.22 -4.96 0.36
N VAL A 145 -0.97 -4.63 0.55
CA VAL A 145 0.07 -5.62 0.81
C VAL A 145 0.04 -5.93 2.32
N ASN A 146 -0.07 -7.20 2.65
CA ASN A 146 0.07 -7.63 4.03
C ASN A 146 1.51 -7.42 4.50
N ILE A 147 1.68 -6.70 5.59
CA ILE A 147 2.97 -6.53 6.25
C ILE A 147 3.03 -7.50 7.42
N ILE A 148 3.85 -8.53 7.29
CA ILE A 148 4.02 -9.59 8.28
C ILE A 148 5.39 -9.53 8.95
N PRO A 149 5.56 -10.19 10.11
CA PRO A 149 6.90 -10.42 10.66
C PRO A 149 7.77 -11.19 9.66
N ALA A 150 8.93 -10.64 9.31
CA ALA A 150 9.82 -11.20 8.29
C ALA A 150 10.41 -12.57 8.64
N GLN A 151 10.48 -12.91 9.93
CA GLN A 151 11.16 -14.11 10.43
C GLN A 151 10.74 -15.40 9.72
N ARG A 152 9.43 -15.69 9.67
CA ARG A 152 8.93 -16.94 9.09
C ARG A 152 9.18 -17.00 7.58
N GLN A 153 9.03 -15.89 6.91
CA GLN A 153 9.26 -15.76 5.47
C GLN A 153 10.74 -15.94 5.13
N ASN A 154 11.62 -15.24 5.85
CA ASN A 154 13.06 -15.36 5.67
C ASN A 154 13.56 -16.77 5.98
N ALA A 155 13.06 -17.41 7.05
CA ALA A 155 13.40 -18.78 7.38
C ALA A 155 13.07 -19.73 6.22
N ASN A 156 11.87 -19.62 5.66
CA ASN A 156 11.48 -20.44 4.52
C ASN A 156 12.31 -20.16 3.25
N LEU A 157 12.63 -18.89 3.00
CA LEU A 157 13.48 -18.50 1.86
C LEU A 157 14.90 -19.06 2.01
N LEU A 158 15.50 -18.95 3.20
CA LEU A 158 16.83 -19.50 3.49
C LEU A 158 16.87 -21.01 3.31
N LEU A 159 15.86 -21.74 3.77
CA LEU A 159 15.79 -23.19 3.59
C LEU A 159 15.69 -23.61 2.13
N LYS A 160 14.92 -22.89 1.32
CA LYS A 160 14.69 -23.19 -0.09
C LYS A 160 15.82 -22.72 -1.00
N CYS A 161 16.46 -21.60 -0.67
CA CYS A 161 17.49 -21.00 -1.49
C CYS A 161 18.70 -21.93 -1.57
N LEU A 162 19.11 -22.26 -2.79
CA LEU A 162 20.37 -22.93 -3.04
C LEU A 162 21.49 -21.89 -3.04
N PRO A 163 22.65 -22.16 -2.43
CA PRO A 163 23.85 -21.35 -2.66
C PRO A 163 24.08 -21.15 -4.16
N THR A 164 24.43 -19.94 -4.58
CA THR A 164 24.58 -19.48 -5.98
C THR A 164 23.31 -19.02 -6.69
N ASN A 165 22.11 -19.29 -6.17
CA ASN A 165 20.88 -18.83 -6.81
C ASN A 165 20.54 -17.35 -6.52
N ASN A 166 21.14 -16.76 -5.50
CA ASN A 166 20.97 -15.35 -5.20
C ASN A 166 22.13 -14.54 -5.76
N TYR A 167 21.89 -13.76 -6.80
CA TYR A 167 22.94 -12.94 -7.44
C TYR A 167 23.61 -11.96 -6.46
N ARG A 168 22.83 -11.35 -5.57
CA ARG A 168 23.36 -10.36 -4.63
C ARG A 168 24.11 -10.99 -3.45
N TYR A 169 23.69 -12.20 -3.05
CA TYR A 169 24.28 -12.95 -1.94
C TYR A 169 24.52 -14.40 -2.35
N PRO A 170 25.55 -14.67 -3.17
CA PRO A 170 25.73 -15.97 -3.81
C PRO A 170 26.06 -17.12 -2.86
N LEU A 171 26.50 -16.81 -1.64
CA LEU A 171 26.83 -17.83 -0.63
C LEU A 171 25.64 -18.13 0.31
N THR A 172 24.54 -17.39 0.21
CA THR A 172 23.39 -17.52 1.11
C THR A 172 22.47 -18.65 0.68
N GLY A 173 22.01 -19.41 1.64
CA GLY A 173 20.99 -20.44 1.50
C GLY A 173 21.40 -21.81 1.97
N VAL A 174 20.47 -22.54 2.54
CA VAL A 174 20.66 -23.92 3.02
C VAL A 174 20.54 -24.93 1.89
N GLY A 175 19.61 -24.68 0.95
CA GLY A 175 19.32 -25.61 -0.14
C GLY A 175 18.84 -26.97 0.37
N LEU A 176 17.83 -26.96 1.23
CA LEU A 176 17.33 -28.15 1.95
C LEU A 176 17.10 -29.35 1.04
N ILE A 177 16.68 -29.14 -0.19
CA ILE A 177 16.43 -30.22 -1.17
C ILE A 177 17.67 -31.07 -1.47
N ARG A 178 18.88 -30.48 -1.36
CA ARG A 178 20.13 -31.24 -1.54
C ARG A 178 20.37 -32.22 -0.38
N TRP A 179 19.97 -31.83 0.82
CA TRP A 179 20.15 -32.60 2.04
C TRP A 179 19.16 -33.75 2.15
N VAL A 180 17.93 -33.54 1.70
CA VAL A 180 16.89 -34.61 1.70
C VAL A 180 17.26 -35.75 0.78
N ASN A 181 17.93 -35.46 -0.32
CA ASN A 181 18.30 -36.44 -1.36
C ASN A 181 19.73 -37.00 -1.27
N SER A 182 20.47 -36.60 -0.24
CA SER A 182 21.88 -37.00 -0.08
C SER A 182 22.08 -37.83 1.20
N ASN A 183 23.06 -38.73 1.18
CA ASN A 183 23.49 -39.47 2.36
C ASN A 183 24.45 -38.64 3.28
N VAL A 184 24.18 -37.34 3.40
CA VAL A 184 25.07 -36.43 4.14
C VAL A 184 24.82 -36.52 5.64
N HIS A 185 25.87 -36.33 6.44
CA HIS A 185 25.79 -36.35 7.88
C HIS A 185 24.97 -35.19 8.43
N TYR A 186 24.01 -35.49 9.32
CA TYR A 186 23.15 -34.49 9.96
C TYR A 186 23.91 -33.37 10.70
N THR A 187 25.13 -33.63 11.14
CA THR A 187 26.01 -32.64 11.78
C THR A 187 26.39 -31.49 10.83
N GLU A 188 26.59 -31.77 9.56
CA GLU A 188 26.94 -30.74 8.56
C GLU A 188 25.71 -29.87 8.27
N LEU A 189 24.52 -30.47 8.15
CA LEU A 189 23.30 -29.71 7.97
C LEU A 189 23.05 -28.77 9.16
N SER A 190 23.25 -29.25 10.39
CA SER A 190 23.09 -28.42 11.58
C SER A 190 23.99 -27.20 11.58
N ALA A 191 25.28 -27.39 11.21
CA ALA A 191 26.24 -26.29 11.12
C ALA A 191 25.85 -25.26 10.04
N VAL A 192 25.36 -25.73 8.89
CA VAL A 192 24.90 -24.84 7.81
C VAL A 192 23.65 -24.09 8.24
N LEU A 193 22.66 -24.76 8.85
CA LEU A 193 21.47 -24.13 9.38
C LEU A 193 21.83 -23.03 10.37
N GLN A 194 22.65 -23.35 11.37
CA GLN A 194 23.04 -22.37 12.38
C GLN A 194 23.70 -21.14 11.75
N ARG A 195 24.68 -21.33 10.88
CA ARG A 195 25.37 -20.22 10.20
C ARG A 195 24.44 -19.34 9.39
N GLU A 196 23.60 -19.93 8.54
CA GLU A 196 22.70 -19.16 7.65
C GLU A 196 21.63 -18.40 8.43
N PHE A 197 21.10 -19.00 9.51
CA PHE A 197 20.10 -18.34 10.35
C PHE A 197 20.72 -17.27 11.25
N GLU A 198 21.92 -17.48 11.79
CA GLU A 198 22.65 -16.45 12.56
C GLU A 198 22.96 -15.23 11.70
N ASN A 199 23.37 -15.44 10.44
CA ASN A 199 23.60 -14.35 9.49
C ASN A 199 22.34 -13.50 9.22
N ASP A 200 21.14 -14.09 9.36
CA ASP A 200 19.87 -13.38 9.24
C ASP A 200 19.28 -12.91 10.58
N GLY A 201 20.06 -12.99 11.66
CA GLY A 201 19.67 -12.55 13.01
C GLY A 201 18.67 -13.47 13.69
N MET A 202 18.72 -14.75 13.39
CA MET A 202 17.93 -15.81 14.03
C MET A 202 18.85 -16.86 14.64
N SER A 203 18.45 -17.46 15.78
CA SER A 203 19.14 -18.63 16.33
C SER A 203 18.31 -19.89 16.14
N VAL A 204 18.95 -20.99 15.86
CA VAL A 204 18.33 -22.31 15.82
C VAL A 204 18.34 -22.89 17.23
N GLU A 205 17.18 -23.02 17.86
CA GLU A 205 17.07 -23.60 19.21
C GLU A 205 16.99 -25.12 19.16
N ASN A 206 16.26 -25.64 18.18
CA ASN A 206 16.17 -27.08 17.92
C ASN A 206 15.98 -27.34 16.43
N ALA A 207 16.49 -28.45 15.96
CA ALA A 207 16.25 -28.96 14.62
C ALA A 207 16.11 -30.49 14.72
N SER A 208 14.97 -31.01 14.29
CA SER A 208 14.73 -32.44 14.22
C SER A 208 14.16 -32.82 12.86
N PHE A 209 14.65 -33.92 12.32
CA PHE A 209 14.17 -34.45 11.06
C PHE A 209 13.27 -35.65 11.34
N ASP A 210 12.01 -35.51 10.95
CA ASP A 210 11.07 -36.62 11.03
C ASP A 210 11.25 -37.53 9.80
N LEU A 211 11.70 -38.76 10.05
CA LEU A 211 11.98 -39.75 9.02
C LEU A 211 10.71 -40.30 8.35
N GLU A 212 9.56 -40.26 9.05
CA GLU A 212 8.30 -40.77 8.51
C GLU A 212 7.66 -39.73 7.56
N SER A 213 7.54 -38.49 7.99
CA SER A 213 6.98 -37.42 7.19
C SER A 213 8.01 -36.78 6.25
N LYS A 214 9.29 -37.10 6.35
CA LYS A 214 10.43 -36.44 5.69
C LYS A 214 10.42 -34.92 5.91
N GLY A 215 9.90 -34.49 7.06
CA GLY A 215 9.75 -33.09 7.44
C GLY A 215 10.87 -32.63 8.36
N LEU A 216 11.36 -31.41 8.15
CA LEU A 216 12.25 -30.72 9.07
C LEU A 216 11.41 -29.88 10.04
N GLN A 217 11.48 -30.23 11.34
CA GLN A 217 10.96 -29.39 12.40
C GLN A 217 12.05 -28.48 12.91
N LEU A 218 11.85 -27.18 12.84
CA LEU A 218 12.85 -26.18 13.17
C LEU A 218 12.28 -25.17 14.17
N GLY A 219 12.88 -25.08 15.34
CA GLY A 219 12.62 -24.04 16.33
C GLY A 219 13.57 -22.87 16.12
N LEU A 220 13.02 -21.69 15.84
CA LEU A 220 13.80 -20.48 15.58
C LEU A 220 13.44 -19.39 16.56
N LYS A 221 14.45 -18.68 17.04
CA LYS A 221 14.32 -17.47 17.84
C LYS A 221 14.99 -16.29 17.15
N GLN A 222 14.30 -15.18 17.04
CA GLN A 222 14.86 -13.96 16.49
C GLN A 222 15.63 -13.19 17.57
N TYR A 223 16.82 -12.72 17.26
CA TYR A 223 17.52 -11.78 18.12
C TYR A 223 16.77 -10.44 18.12
N THR A 224 16.28 -10.02 19.27
CA THR A 224 15.81 -8.65 19.47
C THR A 224 17.05 -7.78 19.65
N THR A 225 17.42 -7.02 18.66
CA THR A 225 18.30 -5.86 18.85
C THR A 225 17.43 -4.79 19.51
N ASP A 226 17.65 -4.55 20.80
CA ASP A 226 17.14 -3.38 21.52
C ASP A 226 17.69 -2.08 20.90
#